data_b6ca70fa7ca7aede082c0eec59173659
#
_entry.id   b6ca70fa7ca7aede082c0eec59173659
#
_cell.length_a   1.000
_cell.length_b   1.000
_cell.length_c   1.000
_cell.angle_alpha   90.00
_cell.angle_beta   90.00
_cell.angle_gamma   90.00
#
_symmetry.space_group_name_H-M   'P 1'
#
loop_
_entity.id
_entity.type
_entity.pdbx_description
1 polymer ?
#
loop_
_entity_poly.entity_id
_entity_poly.type
_entity_poly.pdbx_seq_one_letter_code
_entity_poly.pdbx_strand_id
1 'polypeptide(L)'
;MAVDALGADVTALDGLADVGGVLLTASHQFPLGMPLHSDRRAAVIDWARRTGSVIIEDDYDGEFRYDRSPVGALHGVDPDHVVYMGTASKSLAPGLRLGWLVLPNRLVEPVVRQKGETEETSGFVEQLAMAEFIVSGSYDRHIRSMRAEYRRRREQLVAAVARSSPKTTVAGMPAGLHVMLEIAGDESALARRLAWRRLGVEGLDLYRHPDIGHERDGVVIGYAAPSTSAWSAALDALIRLLP
;
A
#
# COMPACT_ATOMS: atom_id res chain seq x y z
N MET A 1 7.56 14.07 -3.30
CA MET A 1 7.65 14.42 -1.86
C MET A 1 8.54 13.42 -1.16
N ALA A 2 9.38 13.86 -0.21
CA ALA A 2 10.13 12.96 0.64
C ALA A 2 9.19 12.18 1.59
N VAL A 3 9.66 11.04 2.09
CA VAL A 3 8.92 10.21 3.06
C VAL A 3 9.86 9.90 4.22
N ASP A 4 9.41 10.19 5.43
CA ASP A 4 10.15 9.95 6.67
C ASP A 4 9.32 9.12 7.68
N ALA A 5 9.70 9.10 8.95
CA ALA A 5 9.00 8.37 10.00
C ALA A 5 7.55 8.86 10.24
N LEU A 6 7.19 10.06 9.78
CA LEU A 6 5.84 10.63 9.86
C LEU A 6 5.01 10.41 8.57
N GLY A 7 5.54 9.66 7.60
CA GLY A 7 4.94 9.44 6.28
C GLY A 7 5.40 10.48 5.25
N ALA A 8 4.59 10.72 4.22
CA ALA A 8 4.90 11.70 3.17
C ALA A 8 4.99 13.14 3.74
N ASP A 9 6.03 13.86 3.35
CA ASP A 9 6.19 15.28 3.72
C ASP A 9 5.30 16.18 2.85
N VAL A 10 4.06 16.31 3.30
CA VAL A 10 3.03 17.09 2.59
C VAL A 10 3.27 18.61 2.66
N THR A 11 4.19 19.10 3.50
CA THR A 11 4.52 20.54 3.56
C THR A 11 5.14 21.03 2.25
N ALA A 12 5.77 20.13 1.49
CA ALA A 12 6.28 20.43 0.16
C ALA A 12 5.20 20.90 -0.83
N LEU A 13 3.92 20.60 -0.58
CA LEU A 13 2.81 21.03 -1.43
C LEU A 13 2.60 22.55 -1.40
N ASP A 14 2.89 23.22 -0.29
CA ASP A 14 2.71 24.66 -0.14
C ASP A 14 3.62 25.48 -1.06
N GLY A 15 4.76 24.90 -1.48
CA GLY A 15 5.71 25.53 -2.39
C GLY A 15 5.44 25.28 -3.88
N LEU A 16 4.42 24.50 -4.22
CA LEU A 16 4.12 24.11 -5.59
C LEU A 16 2.96 24.95 -6.14
N ALA A 17 3.18 25.60 -7.27
CA ALA A 17 2.14 26.29 -8.02
C ALA A 17 1.40 25.29 -8.95
N ASP A 18 0.13 25.55 -9.22
CA ASP A 18 -0.69 24.85 -10.23
C ASP A 18 -0.79 23.33 -10.04
N VAL A 19 -0.76 22.87 -8.78
CA VAL A 19 -0.99 21.46 -8.45
C VAL A 19 -2.49 21.21 -8.23
N GLY A 20 -3.12 20.47 -9.15
CA GLY A 20 -4.55 20.15 -9.08
C GLY A 20 -4.89 18.99 -8.12
N GLY A 21 -3.90 18.19 -7.68
CA GLY A 21 -4.14 17.10 -6.76
C GLY A 21 -2.88 16.38 -6.30
N VAL A 22 -3.02 15.55 -5.28
CA VAL A 22 -1.95 14.72 -4.71
C VAL A 22 -2.45 13.30 -4.50
N LEU A 23 -1.64 12.30 -4.89
CA LEU A 23 -1.89 10.88 -4.61
C LEU A 23 -1.13 10.47 -3.35
N LEU A 24 -1.83 9.88 -2.39
CA LEU A 24 -1.27 9.44 -1.10
C LEU A 24 -1.78 8.04 -0.74
N THR A 25 -0.90 7.19 -0.23
CA THR A 25 -1.23 5.94 0.46
C THR A 25 -1.24 6.21 1.97
N ALA A 26 -2.22 7.02 2.43
CA ALA A 26 -2.22 7.64 3.75
C ALA A 26 -2.35 6.64 4.92
N SER A 27 -3.00 5.50 4.69
CA SER A 27 -3.20 4.46 5.71
C SER A 27 -1.97 3.59 5.91
N HIS A 28 -1.25 3.29 4.81
CA HIS A 28 -0.07 2.43 4.79
C HIS A 28 0.81 2.83 3.61
N GLN A 29 1.76 3.75 3.88
CA GLN A 29 2.65 4.32 2.86
C GLN A 29 3.44 3.22 2.13
N PHE A 30 3.26 3.10 0.83
CA PHE A 30 4.06 2.21 0.01
C PHE A 30 5.34 2.92 -0.47
N PRO A 31 6.53 2.28 -0.37
CA PRO A 31 6.79 0.94 0.16
C PRO A 31 7.22 0.91 1.64
N LEU A 32 7.34 2.04 2.33
CA LEU A 32 7.98 2.15 3.63
C LEU A 32 7.11 1.67 4.80
N GLY A 33 5.79 1.55 4.60
CA GLY A 33 4.88 0.94 5.56
C GLY A 33 4.52 1.79 6.79
N MET A 34 4.74 3.12 6.76
CA MET A 34 4.26 4.00 7.82
C MET A 34 2.89 4.63 7.48
N PRO A 35 2.04 4.95 8.47
CA PRO A 35 0.86 5.77 8.25
C PRO A 35 1.27 7.24 8.11
N LEU A 36 0.45 8.02 7.42
CA LEU A 36 0.57 9.47 7.43
C LEU A 36 0.20 10.01 8.82
N HIS A 37 1.12 10.73 9.47
CA HIS A 37 0.95 11.28 10.82
C HIS A 37 -0.26 12.24 10.88
N SER A 38 -0.91 12.33 12.05
CA SER A 38 -2.11 13.15 12.26
C SER A 38 -1.95 14.60 11.80
N ASP A 39 -0.81 15.22 12.11
CA ASP A 39 -0.55 16.62 11.75
C ASP A 39 -0.41 16.78 10.23
N ARG A 40 0.22 15.81 9.56
CA ARG A 40 0.33 15.79 8.08
C ARG A 40 -1.01 15.50 7.41
N ARG A 41 -1.86 14.69 8.05
CA ARG A 41 -3.24 14.46 7.59
C ARG A 41 -4.05 15.77 7.65
N ALA A 42 -3.94 16.50 8.75
CA ALA A 42 -4.57 17.81 8.88
C ALA A 42 -4.00 18.82 7.85
N ALA A 43 -2.68 18.88 7.72
CA ALA A 43 -2.01 19.79 6.79
C ALA A 43 -2.40 19.56 5.33
N VAL A 44 -2.49 18.31 4.86
CA VAL A 44 -2.88 18.04 3.47
C VAL A 44 -4.36 18.35 3.21
N ILE A 45 -5.25 18.15 4.18
CA ILE A 45 -6.65 18.55 4.08
C ILE A 45 -6.76 20.07 4.01
N ASP A 46 -6.05 20.80 4.87
CA ASP A 46 -6.04 22.25 4.86
C ASP A 46 -5.46 22.81 3.55
N TRP A 47 -4.42 22.17 3.01
CA TRP A 47 -3.89 22.50 1.70
C TRP A 47 -4.96 22.33 0.60
N ALA A 48 -5.64 21.19 0.55
CA ALA A 48 -6.67 20.93 -0.46
C ALA A 48 -7.82 21.94 -0.38
N ARG A 49 -8.27 22.30 0.83
CA ARG A 49 -9.30 23.32 1.08
C ARG A 49 -8.89 24.70 0.61
N ARG A 50 -7.64 25.11 0.90
CA ARG A 50 -7.12 26.45 0.51
C ARG A 50 -6.94 26.59 -0.99
N THR A 51 -6.54 25.52 -1.67
CA THR A 51 -6.19 25.53 -3.10
C THR A 51 -7.34 25.09 -4.01
N GLY A 52 -8.38 24.45 -3.45
CA GLY A 52 -9.42 23.77 -4.24
C GLY A 52 -8.95 22.47 -4.90
N SER A 53 -7.77 21.98 -4.54
CA SER A 53 -7.16 20.77 -5.08
C SER A 53 -7.82 19.50 -4.55
N VAL A 54 -7.44 18.35 -5.11
CA VAL A 54 -7.98 17.02 -4.74
C VAL A 54 -6.90 16.17 -4.10
N ILE A 55 -7.23 15.48 -3.03
CA ILE A 55 -6.42 14.40 -2.47
C ILE A 55 -6.97 13.08 -3.02
N ILE A 56 -6.14 12.27 -3.65
CA ILE A 56 -6.47 10.91 -4.04
C ILE A 56 -5.86 9.98 -2.99
N GLU A 57 -6.73 9.40 -2.15
CA GLU A 57 -6.34 8.44 -1.11
C GLU A 57 -6.39 7.03 -1.69
N ASP A 58 -5.23 6.45 -1.97
CA ASP A 58 -5.11 5.05 -2.41
C ASP A 58 -5.01 4.13 -1.19
N ASP A 59 -6.12 3.47 -0.87
CA ASP A 59 -6.24 2.52 0.23
C ASP A 59 -6.24 1.08 -0.31
N TYR A 60 -5.11 0.67 -0.84
CA TYR A 60 -4.94 -0.61 -1.53
C TYR A 60 -4.92 -1.84 -0.61
N ASP A 61 -4.63 -1.68 0.69
CA ASP A 61 -4.49 -2.77 1.65
C ASP A 61 -5.10 -2.48 3.04
N GLY A 62 -6.02 -1.51 3.14
CA GLY A 62 -6.64 -1.09 4.40
C GLY A 62 -7.40 -2.19 5.15
N GLU A 63 -7.86 -3.24 4.46
CA GLU A 63 -8.46 -4.40 5.09
C GLU A 63 -7.46 -5.20 5.95
N PHE A 64 -6.14 -5.05 5.71
CA PHE A 64 -5.09 -5.86 6.33
C PHE A 64 -4.35 -5.14 7.45
N ARG A 65 -5.09 -4.58 8.41
CA ARG A 65 -4.53 -4.02 9.65
C ARG A 65 -4.46 -5.09 10.73
N TYR A 66 -3.32 -5.16 11.45
CA TYR A 66 -3.05 -6.18 12.47
C TYR A 66 -3.02 -5.59 13.88
N ASP A 67 -2.91 -4.28 13.99
CA ASP A 67 -3.08 -3.55 15.22
C ASP A 67 -4.58 -3.33 15.55
N ARG A 68 -4.87 -2.86 16.75
CA ARG A 68 -6.24 -2.57 17.20
C ARG A 68 -6.64 -1.10 16.98
N SER A 69 -5.79 -0.33 16.33
CA SER A 69 -5.99 1.10 16.11
C SER A 69 -6.22 1.37 14.62
N PRO A 70 -7.48 1.34 14.15
CA PRO A 70 -7.76 1.67 12.76
C PRO A 70 -7.38 3.12 12.48
N VAL A 71 -6.66 3.34 11.37
CA VAL A 71 -6.48 4.68 10.83
C VAL A 71 -7.71 4.96 9.97
N GLY A 72 -8.49 5.97 10.33
CA GLY A 72 -9.63 6.38 9.53
C GLY A 72 -9.19 6.92 8.16
N ALA A 73 -10.00 6.72 7.13
CA ALA A 73 -9.74 7.29 5.82
C ALA A 73 -9.76 8.84 5.86
N LEU A 74 -8.93 9.49 5.05
CA LEU A 74 -8.96 10.95 4.87
C LEU A 74 -10.31 11.40 4.31
N HIS A 75 -10.89 10.59 3.41
CA HIS A 75 -12.23 10.84 2.87
C HIS A 75 -13.29 11.00 3.96
N GLY A 76 -13.21 10.24 5.05
CA GLY A 76 -14.14 10.39 6.19
C GLY A 76 -14.01 11.72 6.94
N VAL A 77 -12.89 12.42 6.77
CA VAL A 77 -12.64 13.74 7.38
C VAL A 77 -13.06 14.87 6.44
N ASP A 78 -12.84 14.71 5.13
CA ASP A 78 -13.19 15.72 4.12
C ASP A 78 -13.66 15.07 2.81
N PRO A 79 -14.95 14.73 2.72
CA PRO A 79 -15.51 14.09 1.52
C PRO A 79 -15.58 15.01 0.31
N ASP A 80 -15.43 16.33 0.48
CA ASP A 80 -15.51 17.31 -0.61
C ASP A 80 -14.18 17.50 -1.36
N HIS A 81 -13.05 17.14 -0.71
CA HIS A 81 -11.72 17.29 -1.31
C HIS A 81 -10.96 15.96 -1.45
N VAL A 82 -11.46 14.86 -0.89
CA VAL A 82 -10.78 13.56 -0.94
C VAL A 82 -11.54 12.58 -1.84
N VAL A 83 -10.85 12.04 -2.82
CA VAL A 83 -11.25 10.86 -3.59
C VAL A 83 -10.65 9.65 -2.89
N TYR A 84 -11.50 8.73 -2.41
CA TYR A 84 -11.04 7.46 -1.87
C TYR A 84 -11.01 6.39 -2.98
N MET A 85 -9.88 5.70 -3.11
CA MET A 85 -9.70 4.56 -4.00
C MET A 85 -9.56 3.27 -3.21
N GLY A 86 -10.38 2.26 -3.55
CA GLY A 86 -10.26 0.91 -3.03
C GLY A 86 -10.15 -0.12 -4.15
N THR A 87 -9.64 -1.30 -3.85
CA THR A 87 -9.43 -2.36 -4.84
C THR A 87 -9.66 -3.75 -4.28
N ALA A 88 -10.31 -4.63 -5.08
CA ALA A 88 -10.39 -6.05 -4.80
C ALA A 88 -9.13 -6.84 -5.23
N SER A 89 -8.21 -6.20 -5.94
CA SER A 89 -7.00 -6.86 -6.48
C SER A 89 -6.08 -7.40 -5.38
N LYS A 90 -6.06 -6.77 -4.22
CA LYS A 90 -5.21 -7.17 -3.09
C LYS A 90 -5.94 -8.04 -2.08
N SER A 91 -7.25 -7.84 -1.95
CA SER A 91 -8.08 -8.58 -1.00
C SER A 91 -8.57 -9.93 -1.55
N LEU A 92 -8.73 -10.05 -2.85
CA LEU A 92 -9.18 -11.28 -3.53
C LEU A 92 -8.15 -11.78 -4.55
N ALA A 93 -8.12 -11.16 -5.72
CA ALA A 93 -7.20 -11.56 -6.78
C ALA A 93 -6.94 -10.42 -7.77
N PRO A 94 -5.67 -10.22 -8.21
CA PRO A 94 -5.35 -9.20 -9.21
C PRO A 94 -6.09 -9.37 -10.54
N GLY A 95 -6.46 -10.62 -10.88
CA GLY A 95 -7.17 -10.93 -12.13
C GLY A 95 -8.62 -10.45 -12.18
N LEU A 96 -9.24 -10.12 -11.05
CA LEU A 96 -10.60 -9.58 -11.01
C LEU A 96 -10.70 -8.17 -11.60
N ARG A 97 -9.63 -7.39 -11.55
CA ARG A 97 -9.58 -6.01 -12.08
C ARG A 97 -10.72 -5.11 -11.60
N LEU A 98 -11.19 -5.33 -10.37
CA LEU A 98 -12.21 -4.51 -9.71
C LEU A 98 -11.58 -3.53 -8.73
N GLY A 99 -12.02 -2.29 -8.84
CA GLY A 99 -11.74 -1.22 -7.90
C GLY A 99 -12.94 -0.29 -7.83
N TRP A 100 -12.95 0.58 -6.87
CA TRP A 100 -14.00 1.57 -6.67
C TRP A 100 -13.43 2.91 -6.29
N LEU A 101 -14.19 3.96 -6.60
CA LEU A 101 -13.92 5.33 -6.18
C LEU A 101 -15.09 5.83 -5.35
N VAL A 102 -14.81 6.46 -4.21
CA VAL A 102 -15.77 7.29 -3.50
C VAL A 102 -15.38 8.74 -3.81
N LEU A 103 -16.24 9.42 -4.53
CA LEU A 103 -15.94 10.71 -5.14
C LEU A 103 -16.63 11.87 -4.41
N PRO A 104 -15.99 13.03 -4.29
CA PRO A 104 -16.69 14.29 -4.07
C PRO A 104 -17.83 14.47 -5.09
N ASN A 105 -19.00 14.96 -4.65
CA ASN A 105 -20.18 15.07 -5.51
C ASN A 105 -19.91 15.82 -6.82
N ARG A 106 -19.07 16.87 -6.78
CA ARG A 106 -18.67 17.67 -7.96
C ARG A 106 -17.89 16.89 -9.02
N LEU A 107 -17.28 15.75 -8.64
CA LEU A 107 -16.47 14.93 -9.55
C LEU A 107 -17.22 13.72 -10.10
N VAL A 108 -18.41 13.39 -9.58
CA VAL A 108 -19.14 12.17 -9.99
C VAL A 108 -19.48 12.23 -11.48
N GLU A 109 -20.17 13.28 -11.93
CA GLU A 109 -20.56 13.40 -13.33
C GLU A 109 -19.39 13.49 -14.31
N PRO A 110 -18.34 14.33 -14.06
CA PRO A 110 -17.15 14.35 -14.92
C PRO A 110 -16.43 13.00 -15.04
N VAL A 111 -16.26 12.28 -13.92
CA VAL A 111 -15.58 10.97 -13.91
C VAL A 111 -16.41 9.91 -14.63
N VAL A 112 -17.74 9.87 -14.41
CA VAL A 112 -18.64 8.94 -15.09
C VAL A 112 -18.62 9.18 -16.61
N ARG A 113 -18.66 10.46 -17.03
CA ARG A 113 -18.59 10.82 -18.45
C ARG A 113 -17.27 10.36 -19.07
N GLN A 114 -16.15 10.70 -18.45
CA GLN A 114 -14.83 10.33 -18.97
C GLN A 114 -14.66 8.81 -19.04
N LYS A 115 -15.12 8.06 -18.03
CA LYS A 115 -15.10 6.60 -18.04
C LYS A 115 -15.95 6.02 -19.17
N GLY A 116 -17.14 6.58 -19.45
CA GLY A 116 -17.98 6.16 -20.56
C GLY A 116 -17.38 6.45 -21.94
N GLU A 117 -16.64 7.56 -22.08
CA GLU A 117 -16.00 7.96 -23.33
C GLU A 117 -14.79 7.05 -23.69
N THR A 118 -14.14 6.47 -22.68
CA THR A 118 -12.97 5.56 -22.89
C THR A 118 -13.37 4.09 -23.09
N GLU A 119 -14.67 3.76 -22.99
CA GLU A 119 -15.17 2.37 -23.02
C GLU A 119 -14.51 1.42 -21.99
N GLU A 120 -13.77 1.95 -21.05
CA GLU A 120 -13.10 1.19 -20.00
C GLU A 120 -14.09 0.80 -18.89
N THR A 121 -14.87 -0.24 -19.14
CA THR A 121 -15.80 -0.79 -18.14
C THR A 121 -15.19 -2.01 -17.45
N SER A 122 -15.36 -2.11 -16.13
CA SER A 122 -15.09 -3.36 -15.42
C SER A 122 -16.09 -4.44 -15.85
N GLY A 123 -15.65 -5.69 -15.90
CA GLY A 123 -16.51 -6.80 -16.31
C GLY A 123 -17.80 -6.87 -15.48
N PHE A 124 -18.91 -7.03 -16.14
CA PHE A 124 -20.23 -7.07 -15.49
C PHE A 124 -20.40 -8.30 -14.60
N VAL A 125 -19.85 -9.44 -15.05
CA VAL A 125 -19.93 -10.71 -14.30
C VAL A 125 -19.13 -10.61 -12.99
N GLU A 126 -17.94 -10.02 -13.05
CA GLU A 126 -17.10 -9.81 -11.87
C GLU A 126 -17.75 -8.88 -10.86
N GLN A 127 -18.43 -7.83 -11.33
CA GLN A 127 -19.18 -6.92 -10.45
C GLN A 127 -20.33 -7.63 -9.74
N LEU A 128 -21.14 -8.42 -10.47
CA LEU A 128 -22.23 -9.20 -9.87
C LEU A 128 -21.72 -10.26 -8.90
N ALA A 129 -20.64 -10.97 -9.26
CA ALA A 129 -20.02 -11.95 -8.38
C ALA A 129 -19.52 -11.31 -7.08
N MET A 130 -18.91 -10.13 -7.19
CA MET A 130 -18.45 -9.36 -6.01
C MET A 130 -19.62 -8.91 -5.14
N ALA A 131 -20.70 -8.42 -5.76
CA ALA A 131 -21.91 -8.02 -5.03
C ALA A 131 -22.49 -9.18 -4.22
N GLU A 132 -22.65 -10.37 -4.85
CA GLU A 132 -23.14 -11.58 -4.16
C GLU A 132 -22.17 -12.01 -3.06
N PHE A 133 -20.86 -11.93 -3.30
CA PHE A 133 -19.84 -12.29 -2.32
C PHE A 133 -19.90 -11.37 -1.08
N ILE A 134 -20.21 -10.08 -1.26
CA ILE A 134 -20.42 -9.11 -0.17
C ILE A 134 -21.73 -9.41 0.55
N VAL A 135 -22.86 -9.52 -0.17
CA VAL A 135 -24.21 -9.71 0.40
C VAL A 135 -24.31 -11.01 1.20
N SER A 136 -23.70 -12.10 0.72
CA SER A 136 -23.65 -13.38 1.44
C SER A 136 -22.76 -13.36 2.70
N GLY A 137 -22.03 -12.26 2.98
CA GLY A 137 -21.05 -12.16 4.05
C GLY A 137 -19.80 -13.03 3.83
N SER A 138 -19.63 -13.59 2.64
CA SER A 138 -18.48 -14.44 2.30
C SER A 138 -17.21 -13.59 2.17
N TYR A 139 -17.31 -12.36 1.67
CA TYR A 139 -16.21 -11.41 1.62
C TYR A 139 -15.63 -11.13 3.00
N ASP A 140 -16.45 -10.82 3.99
CA ASP A 140 -16.00 -10.55 5.35
C ASP A 140 -15.33 -11.76 6.00
N ARG A 141 -15.85 -12.97 5.74
CA ARG A 141 -15.22 -14.21 6.24
C ARG A 141 -13.85 -14.42 5.61
N HIS A 142 -13.75 -14.18 4.29
CA HIS A 142 -12.49 -14.28 3.56
C HIS A 142 -11.46 -13.28 4.10
N ILE A 143 -11.81 -11.98 4.23
CA ILE A 143 -10.93 -10.95 4.75
C ILE A 143 -10.45 -11.28 6.16
N ARG A 144 -11.33 -11.74 7.06
CA ARG A 144 -10.92 -12.16 8.41
C ARG A 144 -9.91 -13.31 8.39
N SER A 145 -10.13 -14.31 7.52
CA SER A 145 -9.22 -15.44 7.36
C SER A 145 -7.85 -15.01 6.82
N MET A 146 -7.84 -14.19 5.77
CA MET A 146 -6.60 -13.69 5.16
C MET A 146 -5.84 -12.75 6.10
N ARG A 147 -6.53 -11.90 6.85
CA ARG A 147 -5.92 -11.04 7.87
C ARG A 147 -5.18 -11.86 8.93
N ALA A 148 -5.78 -12.95 9.42
CA ALA A 148 -5.13 -13.84 10.38
C ALA A 148 -3.88 -14.53 9.78
N GLU A 149 -3.99 -15.00 8.54
CA GLU A 149 -2.89 -15.65 7.83
C GLU A 149 -1.73 -14.69 7.55
N TYR A 150 -2.00 -13.49 7.04
CA TYR A 150 -0.96 -12.51 6.71
C TYR A 150 -0.32 -11.93 7.96
N ARG A 151 -1.07 -11.73 9.03
CA ARG A 151 -0.52 -11.39 10.34
C ARG A 151 0.48 -12.45 10.80
N ARG A 152 0.12 -13.74 10.75
CA ARG A 152 0.99 -14.86 11.11
C ARG A 152 2.27 -14.87 10.28
N ARG A 153 2.17 -14.69 8.95
CA ARG A 153 3.33 -14.65 8.05
C ARG A 153 4.26 -13.49 8.38
N ARG A 154 3.71 -12.31 8.63
CA ARG A 154 4.50 -11.16 9.04
C ARG A 154 5.23 -11.41 10.36
N GLU A 155 4.56 -11.97 11.36
CA GLU A 155 5.17 -12.33 12.65
C GLU A 155 6.32 -13.35 12.47
N GLN A 156 6.12 -14.35 11.62
CA GLN A 156 7.17 -15.33 11.29
C GLN A 156 8.36 -14.68 10.58
N LEU A 157 8.11 -13.80 9.61
CA LEU A 157 9.16 -13.06 8.91
C LEU A 157 9.96 -12.19 9.86
N VAL A 158 9.31 -11.37 10.67
CA VAL A 158 9.96 -10.49 11.65
C VAL A 158 10.80 -11.30 12.63
N ALA A 159 10.27 -12.39 13.18
CA ALA A 159 10.99 -13.26 14.09
C ALA A 159 12.18 -13.97 13.42
N ALA A 160 12.06 -14.36 12.15
CA ALA A 160 13.14 -15.00 11.42
C ALA A 160 14.29 -14.02 11.11
N VAL A 161 13.95 -12.80 10.66
CA VAL A 161 14.93 -11.73 10.43
C VAL A 161 15.68 -11.39 11.71
N ALA A 162 14.97 -11.17 12.82
CA ALA A 162 15.57 -10.84 14.11
C ALA A 162 16.55 -11.91 14.62
N ARG A 163 16.29 -13.20 14.33
CA ARG A 163 17.18 -14.30 14.75
C ARG A 163 18.41 -14.48 13.86
N SER A 164 18.27 -14.25 12.56
CA SER A 164 19.24 -14.70 11.57
C SER A 164 19.99 -13.59 10.86
N SER A 165 19.49 -12.35 10.91
CA SER A 165 20.05 -11.22 10.18
C SER A 165 20.04 -9.96 11.07
N PRO A 166 20.92 -9.89 12.09
CA PRO A 166 20.89 -8.81 13.08
C PRO A 166 21.22 -7.43 12.51
N LYS A 167 21.75 -7.37 11.28
CA LYS A 167 22.03 -6.12 10.54
C LYS A 167 20.87 -5.68 9.65
N THR A 168 19.77 -6.44 9.64
CA THR A 168 18.58 -6.14 8.84
C THR A 168 17.47 -5.65 9.77
N THR A 169 16.90 -4.50 9.46
CA THR A 169 15.78 -3.92 10.22
C THR A 169 14.48 -4.05 9.44
N VAL A 170 13.42 -4.48 10.10
CA VAL A 170 12.06 -4.51 9.52
C VAL A 170 11.43 -3.15 9.75
N ALA A 171 11.16 -2.42 8.68
CA ALA A 171 10.50 -1.11 8.74
C ALA A 171 8.97 -1.25 8.62
N GLY A 172 8.28 -0.17 8.98
CA GLY A 172 6.84 -0.06 8.85
C GLY A 172 6.05 -0.64 10.02
N MET A 173 4.77 -0.30 10.02
CA MET A 173 3.82 -0.73 11.05
C MET A 173 3.32 -2.18 10.81
N PRO A 174 2.68 -2.81 11.82
CA PRO A 174 2.06 -4.13 11.64
C PRO A 174 0.76 -4.02 10.83
N ALA A 175 0.90 -3.88 9.53
CA ALA A 175 -0.22 -3.79 8.57
C ALA A 175 0.21 -4.27 7.18
N GLY A 176 -0.75 -4.36 6.28
CA GLY A 176 -0.54 -4.51 4.85
C GLY A 176 -0.13 -5.91 4.40
N LEU A 177 0.46 -5.96 3.23
CA LEU A 177 0.78 -7.18 2.49
C LEU A 177 2.28 -7.33 2.24
N HIS A 178 3.05 -6.33 2.62
CA HIS A 178 4.50 -6.26 2.44
C HIS A 178 5.18 -5.65 3.67
N VAL A 179 6.48 -5.80 3.73
CA VAL A 179 7.38 -5.05 4.63
C VAL A 179 8.57 -4.56 3.83
N MET A 180 9.16 -3.47 4.25
CA MET A 180 10.47 -3.04 3.81
C MET A 180 11.52 -3.58 4.79
N LEU A 181 12.53 -4.25 4.28
CA LEU A 181 13.71 -4.66 5.02
C LEU A 181 14.83 -3.68 4.71
N GLU A 182 15.23 -2.91 5.70
CA GLU A 182 16.42 -2.06 5.62
C GLU A 182 17.66 -2.92 5.84
N ILE A 183 18.63 -2.85 4.93
CA ILE A 183 19.80 -3.70 4.91
C ILE A 183 21.09 -2.88 4.94
N ALA A 184 22.15 -3.47 5.48
CA ALA A 184 23.49 -2.93 5.33
C ALA A 184 24.14 -3.54 4.09
N GLY A 185 24.17 -2.79 2.97
CA GLY A 185 24.84 -3.21 1.73
C GLY A 185 24.01 -3.00 0.46
N ASP A 186 24.51 -3.52 -0.65
CA ASP A 186 23.95 -3.30 -2.00
C ASP A 186 22.60 -4.02 -2.18
N GLU A 187 21.51 -3.26 -2.19
CA GLU A 187 20.16 -3.79 -2.40
C GLU A 187 19.97 -4.40 -3.78
N SER A 188 20.63 -3.84 -4.81
CA SER A 188 20.54 -4.36 -6.18
C SER A 188 21.18 -5.74 -6.30
N ALA A 189 22.31 -5.95 -5.65
CA ALA A 189 22.96 -7.26 -5.58
C ALA A 189 22.08 -8.27 -4.82
N LEU A 190 21.47 -7.86 -3.72
CA LEU A 190 20.54 -8.72 -2.97
C LEU A 190 19.30 -9.05 -3.79
N ALA A 191 18.65 -8.07 -4.41
CA ALA A 191 17.47 -8.28 -5.25
C ALA A 191 17.75 -9.27 -6.39
N ARG A 192 18.90 -9.13 -7.09
CA ARG A 192 19.33 -10.10 -8.11
C ARG A 192 19.51 -11.52 -7.55
N ARG A 193 20.14 -11.68 -6.38
CA ARG A 193 20.31 -13.00 -5.75
C ARG A 193 18.99 -13.65 -5.36
N LEU A 194 18.02 -12.85 -4.90
CA LEU A 194 16.67 -13.30 -4.56
C LEU A 194 15.88 -13.68 -5.82
N ALA A 195 16.00 -12.91 -6.90
CA ALA A 195 15.39 -13.22 -8.19
C ALA A 195 15.87 -14.56 -8.76
N TRP A 196 17.17 -14.88 -8.63
CA TRP A 196 17.72 -16.19 -8.99
C TRP A 196 17.04 -17.36 -8.24
N ARG A 197 16.52 -17.11 -7.05
CA ARG A 197 15.76 -18.09 -6.26
C ARG A 197 14.25 -18.01 -6.53
N ARG A 198 13.84 -17.30 -7.59
CA ARG A 198 12.43 -17.06 -7.96
C ARG A 198 11.62 -16.37 -6.86
N LEU A 199 12.29 -15.57 -6.04
CA LEU A 199 11.64 -14.66 -5.10
C LEU A 199 11.50 -13.31 -5.78
N GLY A 200 10.24 -12.87 -6.01
CA GLY A 200 9.93 -11.55 -6.55
C GLY A 200 10.13 -10.51 -5.44
N VAL A 201 11.31 -9.91 -5.42
CA VAL A 201 11.70 -8.89 -4.45
C VAL A 201 12.23 -7.69 -5.21
N GLU A 202 11.83 -6.52 -4.80
CA GLU A 202 12.21 -5.26 -5.43
C GLU A 202 13.10 -4.45 -4.48
N GLY A 203 14.14 -3.81 -5.04
CA GLY A 203 14.97 -2.86 -4.29
C GLY A 203 14.22 -1.56 -4.03
N LEU A 204 14.57 -0.88 -2.95
CA LEU A 204 13.96 0.39 -2.58
C LEU A 204 14.25 1.49 -3.62
N ASP A 205 15.39 1.43 -4.32
CA ASP A 205 15.76 2.36 -5.38
C ASP A 205 14.71 2.46 -6.51
N LEU A 206 13.97 1.39 -6.79
CA LEU A 206 12.91 1.40 -7.79
C LEU A 206 11.81 2.44 -7.49
N TYR A 207 11.64 2.79 -6.22
CA TYR A 207 10.61 3.70 -5.71
C TYR A 207 11.17 5.08 -5.35
N ARG A 208 12.46 5.31 -5.59
CA ARG A 208 13.14 6.55 -5.27
C ARG A 208 13.03 7.53 -6.44
N HIS A 209 12.69 8.78 -6.11
CA HIS A 209 12.77 9.85 -7.09
C HIS A 209 14.25 10.20 -7.35
N PRO A 210 14.66 10.41 -8.61
CA PRO A 210 16.06 10.69 -8.96
C PRO A 210 16.70 11.87 -8.21
N ASP A 211 15.90 12.89 -7.89
CA ASP A 211 16.37 14.11 -7.19
C ASP A 211 16.51 13.92 -5.67
N ILE A 212 16.10 12.76 -5.13
CA ILE A 212 16.23 12.47 -3.71
C ILE A 212 17.49 11.63 -3.51
N GLY A 213 18.36 12.08 -2.62
CA GLY A 213 19.61 11.40 -2.31
C GLY A 213 19.42 9.96 -1.82
N HIS A 214 20.47 9.17 -1.96
CA HIS A 214 20.50 7.80 -1.46
C HIS A 214 20.74 7.81 0.06
N GLU A 215 19.69 7.56 0.85
CA GLU A 215 19.77 7.63 2.31
C GLU A 215 19.90 6.23 2.95
N ARG A 216 19.31 5.21 2.34
CA ARG A 216 19.27 3.85 2.89
C ARG A 216 19.07 2.80 1.78
N ASP A 217 19.66 1.63 1.96
CA ASP A 217 19.40 0.45 1.13
C ASP A 217 18.29 -0.40 1.73
N GLY A 218 17.47 -0.97 0.88
CA GLY A 218 16.38 -1.81 1.35
C GLY A 218 15.73 -2.66 0.26
N VAL A 219 14.99 -3.67 0.69
CA VAL A 219 14.21 -4.52 -0.22
C VAL A 219 12.77 -4.63 0.27
N VAL A 220 11.85 -4.59 -0.67
CA VAL A 220 10.40 -4.71 -0.42
C VAL A 220 9.99 -6.18 -0.56
N ILE A 221 9.45 -6.75 0.51
CA ILE A 221 9.06 -8.16 0.59
C ILE A 221 7.55 -8.29 0.67
N GLY A 222 6.93 -8.80 -0.38
CA GLY A 222 5.49 -9.14 -0.41
C GLY A 222 5.24 -10.50 0.24
N TYR A 223 4.91 -10.54 1.52
CA TYR A 223 4.67 -11.81 2.25
C TYR A 223 3.28 -12.42 1.98
N ALA A 224 2.38 -11.68 1.34
CA ALA A 224 1.06 -12.18 0.96
C ALA A 224 1.11 -13.04 -0.33
N ALA A 225 2.08 -12.80 -1.22
CA ALA A 225 2.15 -13.41 -2.55
C ALA A 225 2.36 -14.94 -2.56
N PRO A 226 3.22 -15.57 -1.71
CA PRO A 226 3.41 -17.01 -1.74
C PRO A 226 2.14 -17.78 -1.38
N SER A 227 1.91 -18.93 -2.04
CA SER A 227 0.87 -19.87 -1.60
C SER A 227 1.16 -20.39 -0.18
N THR A 228 0.15 -20.91 0.51
CA THR A 228 0.34 -21.44 1.86
C THR A 228 1.36 -22.56 1.91
N SER A 229 1.39 -23.43 0.88
CA SER A 229 2.39 -24.50 0.76
C SER A 229 3.80 -24.03 0.44
N ALA A 230 3.95 -22.87 -0.23
CA ALA A 230 5.25 -22.32 -0.63
C ALA A 230 5.87 -21.40 0.44
N TRP A 231 5.08 -20.94 1.42
CA TRP A 231 5.49 -19.91 2.36
C TRP A 231 6.77 -20.26 3.15
N SER A 232 6.83 -21.44 3.74
CA SER A 232 7.99 -21.84 4.56
C SER A 232 9.28 -21.88 3.73
N ALA A 233 9.22 -22.46 2.54
CA ALA A 233 10.39 -22.53 1.65
C ALA A 233 10.82 -21.15 1.15
N ALA A 234 9.87 -20.25 0.87
CA ALA A 234 10.16 -18.87 0.46
C ALA A 234 10.84 -18.09 1.60
N LEU A 235 10.33 -18.22 2.83
CA LEU A 235 10.91 -17.57 4.00
C LEU A 235 12.33 -18.09 4.27
N ASP A 236 12.54 -19.39 4.24
CA ASP A 236 13.87 -19.99 4.42
C ASP A 236 14.87 -19.56 3.34
N ALA A 237 14.41 -19.44 2.09
CA ALA A 237 15.24 -18.99 0.99
C ALA A 237 15.62 -17.50 1.13
N LEU A 238 14.67 -16.65 1.57
CA LEU A 238 14.92 -15.25 1.88
C LEU A 238 15.97 -15.10 2.99
N ILE A 239 15.76 -15.74 4.13
CA ILE A 239 16.63 -15.60 5.32
C ILE A 239 18.07 -16.03 5.04
N ARG A 240 18.27 -17.07 4.22
CA ARG A 240 19.63 -17.52 3.84
C ARG A 240 20.41 -16.51 3.00
N LEU A 241 19.75 -15.54 2.40
CA LEU A 241 20.38 -14.56 1.50
C LEU A 241 20.53 -13.17 2.14
N LEU A 242 19.82 -12.89 3.23
CA LEU A 242 19.95 -11.64 3.97
C LEU A 242 21.36 -11.52 4.59
N PRO A 243 21.90 -10.28 4.70
CA PRO A 243 23.21 -10.02 5.29
C PRO A 243 23.27 -10.20 6.81
#